data_6b967f254ef62d292df1b699274c471b
#
_entry.id   6b967f254ef62d292df1b699274c471b
#
_cell.length_a   1.000
_cell.length_b   1.000
_cell.length_c   1.000
_cell.angle_alpha   90.00
_cell.angle_beta   90.00
_cell.angle_gamma   90.00
#
_symmetry.space_group_name_H-M   'P 1'
#
loop_
_entity.id
_entity.type
_entity.pdbx_description
1 polymer ?
#
loop_
_entity_poly.entity_id
_entity_poly.type
_entity_poly.pdbx_seq_one_letter_code
_entity_poly.pdbx_strand_id
1 'polypeptide(L)'
;MSHVPTAGTVPYPQTAAVVLAGGLSSRLGQDKARLRLPAQDGHSLLERTRQLALHFVPHCWTSCRSARQRDCEADVLVDFMPGCGPAGGIYTALTRAAGQGFRDILVLPCDLPFLDEITLQRLFLTHATAPPQTLLTAYAAAESGRMEALVGIYAVTALPFFAKALQEGQRAVRDIIPARHQNLIFYTSADSRPFLNLNTPEDLHTVKSLLASCR
;
A
#
# COMPACT_ATOMS: atom_id res chain seq x y z
N MET A 1 9.99 2.49 27.47
CA MET A 1 9.24 3.75 27.63
C MET A 1 8.42 3.95 26.37
N SER A 2 7.13 3.66 26.46
CA SER A 2 6.19 3.73 25.33
C SER A 2 5.88 5.21 25.08
N HIS A 3 6.31 5.72 23.95
CA HIS A 3 5.95 7.06 23.50
C HIS A 3 4.50 7.03 22.99
N VAL A 4 3.57 7.52 23.82
CA VAL A 4 2.20 7.82 23.36
C VAL A 4 2.28 9.14 22.58
N PRO A 5 1.89 9.20 21.31
CA PRO A 5 1.91 10.46 20.56
C PRO A 5 0.89 11.42 21.15
N THR A 6 1.33 12.63 21.43
CA THR A 6 0.46 13.77 21.75
C THR A 6 -0.44 14.09 20.56
N ALA A 7 -1.73 14.35 20.81
CA ALA A 7 -2.71 14.71 19.81
C ALA A 7 -2.19 15.82 18.88
N GLY A 8 -2.06 15.53 17.58
CA GLY A 8 -1.72 16.49 16.52
C GLY A 8 -0.46 16.22 15.69
N THR A 9 0.42 15.29 16.11
CA THR A 9 1.65 15.00 15.36
C THR A 9 1.64 13.56 14.84
N VAL A 10 1.65 13.38 13.52
CA VAL A 10 1.78 12.05 12.92
C VAL A 10 3.16 11.46 13.21
N PRO A 11 3.27 10.13 13.44
CA PRO A 11 4.53 9.49 13.82
C PRO A 11 5.65 9.61 12.77
N TYR A 12 5.31 9.65 11.48
CA TYR A 12 6.27 9.64 10.37
C TYR A 12 6.06 10.82 9.41
N PRO A 13 6.44 12.06 9.79
CA PRO A 13 6.16 13.28 9.04
C PRO A 13 6.92 13.40 7.70
N GLN A 14 7.98 12.61 7.50
CA GLN A 14 8.78 12.61 6.27
C GLN A 14 8.32 11.54 5.26
N THR A 15 7.28 10.79 5.58
CA THR A 15 6.69 9.77 4.70
C THR A 15 5.31 10.23 4.24
N ALA A 16 5.01 10.11 2.95
CA ALA A 16 3.65 10.20 2.43
C ALA A 16 3.11 8.79 2.14
N ALA A 17 1.81 8.63 1.97
CA ALA A 17 1.21 7.38 1.55
C ALA A 17 0.58 7.47 0.16
N VAL A 18 0.48 6.34 -0.52
CA VAL A 18 -0.34 6.15 -1.71
C VAL A 18 -1.16 4.88 -1.60
N VAL A 19 -2.46 5.00 -1.76
CA VAL A 19 -3.35 3.85 -1.90
C VAL A 19 -3.59 3.59 -3.38
N LEU A 20 -3.22 2.39 -3.83
CA LEU A 20 -3.38 1.96 -5.22
C LEU A 20 -4.82 1.48 -5.44
N ALA A 21 -5.62 2.28 -6.13
CA ALA A 21 -7.05 2.02 -6.39
C ALA A 21 -7.37 1.82 -7.88
N GLY A 22 -6.36 1.66 -8.72
CA GLY A 22 -6.48 1.61 -10.18
C GLY A 22 -6.79 0.25 -10.81
N GLY A 23 -7.16 -0.79 -10.04
CA GLY A 23 -7.49 -2.12 -10.56
C GLY A 23 -8.78 -2.14 -11.39
N LEU A 24 -8.83 -2.99 -12.47
CA LEU A 24 -10.03 -3.12 -13.31
C LEU A 24 -11.22 -3.78 -12.61
N SER A 25 -11.04 -4.40 -11.43
CA SER A 25 -12.08 -5.13 -10.65
C SER A 25 -12.99 -6.05 -11.49
N SER A 26 -12.51 -6.47 -12.67
CA SER A 26 -13.30 -7.18 -13.69
C SER A 26 -13.87 -8.50 -13.21
N ARG A 27 -13.21 -9.15 -12.25
CA ARG A 27 -13.65 -10.45 -11.70
C ARG A 27 -14.71 -10.33 -10.63
N LEU A 28 -14.77 -9.21 -9.92
CA LEU A 28 -15.78 -8.99 -8.86
C LEU A 28 -17.07 -8.35 -9.38
N GLY A 29 -17.07 -7.84 -10.64
CA GLY A 29 -18.23 -7.18 -11.26
C GLY A 29 -18.56 -5.80 -10.67
N GLN A 30 -17.82 -5.33 -9.67
CA GLN A 30 -18.01 -4.03 -9.02
C GLN A 30 -16.67 -3.41 -8.62
N ASP A 31 -16.63 -2.07 -8.47
CA ASP A 31 -15.42 -1.36 -8.05
C ASP A 31 -15.06 -1.70 -6.60
N LYS A 32 -13.98 -2.48 -6.41
CA LYS A 32 -13.48 -2.90 -5.08
C LYS A 32 -13.24 -1.73 -4.15
N ALA A 33 -12.71 -0.64 -4.66
CA ALA A 33 -12.37 0.53 -3.87
C ALA A 33 -13.61 1.15 -3.19
N ARG A 34 -14.78 0.99 -3.81
CA ARG A 34 -16.08 1.47 -3.27
C ARG A 34 -16.82 0.42 -2.43
N LEU A 35 -16.31 -0.81 -2.38
CA LEU A 35 -16.96 -1.89 -1.63
C LEU A 35 -16.96 -1.56 -0.14
N ARG A 36 -18.16 -1.68 0.49
CA ARG A 36 -18.36 -1.54 1.93
C ARG A 36 -18.61 -2.91 2.53
N LEU A 37 -17.84 -3.26 3.55
CA LEU A 37 -17.97 -4.55 4.24
C LEU A 37 -18.74 -4.39 5.55
N PRO A 38 -19.51 -5.40 5.97
CA PRO A 38 -20.11 -5.42 7.31
C PRO A 38 -19.02 -5.26 8.39
N ALA A 39 -19.37 -4.62 9.51
CA ALA A 39 -18.47 -4.40 10.65
C ALA A 39 -17.21 -3.56 10.37
N GLN A 40 -17.21 -2.73 9.33
CA GLN A 40 -16.13 -1.79 9.01
C GLN A 40 -16.65 -0.33 8.99
N ASP A 41 -17.39 0.08 10.00
CA ASP A 41 -17.88 1.44 10.27
C ASP A 41 -18.53 2.17 9.07
N GLY A 42 -19.05 1.39 8.10
CA GLY A 42 -19.67 1.92 6.89
C GLY A 42 -18.70 2.51 5.86
N HIS A 43 -17.38 2.48 6.10
CA HIS A 43 -16.38 2.94 5.16
C HIS A 43 -16.18 1.97 4.01
N SER A 44 -15.87 2.51 2.83
CA SER A 44 -15.36 1.70 1.72
C SER A 44 -13.94 1.18 2.00
N LEU A 45 -13.52 0.14 1.27
CA LEU A 45 -12.16 -0.38 1.40
C LEU A 45 -11.09 0.70 1.17
N LEU A 46 -11.32 1.59 0.20
CA LEU A 46 -10.42 2.71 -0.07
C LEU A 46 -10.39 3.70 1.11
N GLU A 47 -11.56 4.14 1.60
CA GLU A 47 -11.64 5.08 2.73
C GLU A 47 -10.95 4.50 3.97
N ARG A 48 -11.21 3.23 4.28
CA ARG A 48 -10.58 2.52 5.39
C ARG A 48 -9.05 2.47 5.25
N THR A 49 -8.53 2.10 4.07
CA THR A 49 -7.09 2.03 3.85
C THR A 49 -6.43 3.40 3.94
N ARG A 50 -7.08 4.45 3.43
CA ARG A 50 -6.62 5.83 3.56
C ARG A 50 -6.58 6.30 5.01
N GLN A 51 -7.63 6.03 5.78
CA GLN A 51 -7.68 6.38 7.21
C GLN A 51 -6.58 5.67 7.98
N LEU A 52 -6.39 4.37 7.75
CA LEU A 52 -5.32 3.60 8.36
C LEU A 52 -3.94 4.20 8.05
N ALA A 53 -3.66 4.60 6.81
CA ALA A 53 -2.41 5.26 6.45
C ALA A 53 -2.24 6.60 7.16
N LEU A 54 -3.29 7.42 7.25
CA LEU A 54 -3.26 8.77 7.85
C LEU A 54 -3.05 8.75 9.37
N HIS A 55 -3.20 7.62 10.05
CA HIS A 55 -2.75 7.47 11.44
C HIS A 55 -1.21 7.54 11.57
N PHE A 56 -0.47 7.23 10.51
CA PHE A 56 0.99 7.16 10.52
C PHE A 56 1.66 8.33 9.81
N VAL A 57 1.06 8.84 8.72
CA VAL A 57 1.68 9.82 7.83
C VAL A 57 0.80 11.04 7.60
N PRO A 58 1.38 12.23 7.29
CA PRO A 58 0.61 13.48 7.18
C PRO A 58 -0.22 13.55 5.89
N HIS A 59 0.11 12.74 4.87
CA HIS A 59 -0.48 12.86 3.56
C HIS A 59 -0.70 11.49 2.89
N CYS A 60 -1.88 11.30 2.27
CA CYS A 60 -2.23 10.05 1.61
C CYS A 60 -2.93 10.31 0.27
N TRP A 61 -2.25 9.99 -0.82
CA TRP A 61 -2.80 10.04 -2.16
C TRP A 61 -3.58 8.78 -2.51
N THR A 62 -4.49 8.91 -3.49
CA THR A 62 -5.14 7.79 -4.18
C THR A 62 -4.64 7.73 -5.61
N SER A 63 -3.94 6.66 -6.00
CA SER A 63 -3.53 6.43 -7.38
C SER A 63 -4.67 5.82 -8.17
N CYS A 64 -4.99 6.39 -9.32
CA CYS A 64 -5.99 5.90 -10.25
C CYS A 64 -5.53 6.05 -11.71
N ARG A 65 -6.17 5.31 -12.64
CA ARG A 65 -5.80 5.31 -14.07
C ARG A 65 -6.26 6.56 -14.81
N SER A 66 -7.33 7.20 -14.35
CA SER A 66 -7.86 8.41 -14.96
C SER A 66 -8.57 9.27 -13.92
N ALA A 67 -8.59 10.58 -14.14
CA ALA A 67 -9.30 11.52 -13.27
C ALA A 67 -10.80 11.20 -13.15
N ARG A 68 -11.44 10.73 -14.24
CA ARG A 68 -12.87 10.37 -14.25
C ARG A 68 -13.21 9.19 -13.34
N GLN A 69 -12.23 8.36 -12.96
CA GLN A 69 -12.47 7.22 -12.08
C GLN A 69 -12.78 7.63 -10.65
N ARG A 70 -12.38 8.88 -10.25
CA ARG A 70 -12.49 9.40 -8.88
C ARG A 70 -12.85 10.90 -8.89
N ASP A 71 -13.99 11.25 -9.48
CA ASP A 71 -14.38 12.61 -9.82
C ASP A 71 -14.49 13.61 -8.65
N CYS A 72 -14.38 13.19 -7.39
CA CYS A 72 -14.65 14.04 -6.22
C CYS A 72 -13.66 13.84 -5.04
N GLU A 73 -12.58 13.11 -5.20
CA GLU A 73 -11.66 12.85 -4.10
C GLU A 73 -10.48 13.83 -4.13
N ALA A 74 -10.24 14.52 -3.02
CA ALA A 74 -8.99 15.25 -2.80
C ALA A 74 -7.80 14.26 -2.88
N ASP A 75 -6.65 14.75 -3.34
CA ASP A 75 -5.40 13.98 -3.36
C ASP A 75 -5.35 12.79 -4.35
N VAL A 76 -6.03 12.91 -5.48
CA VAL A 76 -5.94 11.92 -6.56
C VAL A 76 -4.66 12.11 -7.36
N LEU A 77 -3.92 11.03 -7.55
CA LEU A 77 -2.80 10.93 -8.49
C LEU A 77 -3.23 10.14 -9.72
N VAL A 78 -3.25 10.80 -10.86
CA VAL A 78 -3.43 10.12 -12.15
C VAL A 78 -2.07 9.58 -12.60
N ASP A 79 -2.01 8.29 -12.93
CA ASP A 79 -0.78 7.62 -13.31
C ASP A 79 -0.14 8.29 -14.55
N PHE A 80 1.11 8.72 -14.43
CA PHE A 80 1.88 9.30 -15.54
C PHE A 80 2.11 8.32 -16.69
N MET A 81 2.11 7.02 -16.38
CA MET A 81 2.34 5.94 -17.35
C MET A 81 1.14 4.97 -17.37
N PRO A 82 0.07 5.30 -18.11
CA PRO A 82 -1.11 4.44 -18.20
C PRO A 82 -0.76 3.04 -18.70
N GLY A 83 -1.40 2.02 -18.11
CA GLY A 83 -1.18 0.63 -18.50
C GLY A 83 0.03 -0.06 -17.86
N CYS A 84 0.82 0.64 -17.05
CA CYS A 84 1.96 0.05 -16.32
C CYS A 84 1.55 -0.61 -14.99
N GLY A 85 0.25 -0.68 -14.68
CA GLY A 85 -0.25 -1.33 -13.47
C GLY A 85 0.25 -0.66 -12.18
N PRO A 86 0.43 -1.44 -11.09
CA PRO A 86 0.90 -0.89 -9.81
C PRO A 86 2.25 -0.17 -9.89
N ALA A 87 3.16 -0.62 -10.76
CA ALA A 87 4.47 0.01 -10.93
C ALA A 87 4.36 1.46 -11.43
N GLY A 88 3.41 1.75 -12.33
CA GLY A 88 3.12 3.11 -12.80
C GLY A 88 2.61 4.02 -11.67
N GLY A 89 1.68 3.51 -10.86
CA GLY A 89 1.16 4.23 -9.70
C GLY A 89 2.23 4.55 -8.65
N ILE A 90 3.11 3.58 -8.36
CA ILE A 90 4.24 3.78 -7.44
C ILE A 90 5.23 4.81 -8.01
N TYR A 91 5.58 4.71 -9.29
CA TYR A 91 6.45 5.68 -9.96
C TYR A 91 5.89 7.10 -9.87
N THR A 92 4.58 7.26 -10.14
CA THR A 92 3.89 8.54 -10.03
C THR A 92 3.93 9.09 -8.61
N ALA A 93 3.69 8.23 -7.60
CA ALA A 93 3.74 8.62 -6.19
C ALA A 93 5.16 9.00 -5.73
N LEU A 94 6.19 8.25 -6.14
CA LEU A 94 7.60 8.58 -5.86
C LEU A 94 7.99 9.94 -6.46
N THR A 95 7.57 10.20 -7.70
CA THR A 95 7.82 11.50 -8.36
C THR A 95 7.15 12.64 -7.62
N ARG A 96 5.90 12.46 -7.19
CA ARG A 96 5.17 13.46 -6.41
C ARG A 96 5.83 13.70 -5.06
N ALA A 97 6.22 12.64 -4.35
CA ALA A 97 6.87 12.70 -3.06
C ALA A 97 8.21 13.45 -3.13
N ALA A 98 9.02 13.15 -4.15
CA ALA A 98 10.27 13.87 -4.41
C ALA A 98 10.03 15.38 -4.58
N GLY A 99 9.03 15.76 -5.37
CA GLY A 99 8.67 17.17 -5.62
C GLY A 99 8.11 17.90 -4.39
N GLN A 100 7.64 17.19 -3.39
CA GLN A 100 7.10 17.74 -2.14
C GLN A 100 8.05 17.60 -0.95
N GLY A 101 9.26 17.07 -1.14
CA GLY A 101 10.29 16.95 -0.11
C GLY A 101 10.10 15.78 0.88
N PHE A 102 9.23 14.82 0.57
CA PHE A 102 9.14 13.57 1.36
C PHE A 102 10.37 12.70 1.09
N ARG A 103 10.77 11.92 2.09
CA ARG A 103 11.87 10.95 1.98
C ARG A 103 11.40 9.59 1.49
N ASP A 104 10.19 9.19 1.91
CA ASP A 104 9.66 7.86 1.72
C ASP A 104 8.19 7.92 1.30
N ILE A 105 7.71 6.83 0.67
CA ILE A 105 6.28 6.60 0.46
C ILE A 105 5.86 5.26 1.05
N LEU A 106 4.76 5.24 1.79
CA LEU A 106 4.02 4.04 2.15
C LEU A 106 3.09 3.68 0.99
N VAL A 107 3.27 2.50 0.42
CA VAL A 107 2.41 1.96 -0.65
C VAL A 107 1.46 0.95 -0.05
N LEU A 108 0.15 1.11 -0.31
CA LEU A 108 -0.89 0.19 0.12
C LEU A 108 -1.86 -0.13 -1.02
N PRO A 109 -2.31 -1.38 -1.18
CA PRO A 109 -3.42 -1.71 -2.07
C PRO A 109 -4.74 -1.50 -1.32
N CYS A 110 -5.84 -1.21 -2.03
CA CYS A 110 -7.14 -1.02 -1.40
C CYS A 110 -7.93 -2.32 -1.15
N ASP A 111 -7.40 -3.49 -1.52
CA ASP A 111 -8.11 -4.77 -1.51
C ASP A 111 -7.67 -5.73 -0.39
N LEU A 112 -7.09 -5.19 0.68
CA LEU A 112 -6.71 -5.92 1.90
C LEU A 112 -7.62 -5.55 3.08
N PRO A 113 -8.78 -6.22 3.23
CA PRO A 113 -9.78 -5.85 4.24
C PRO A 113 -9.34 -6.06 5.69
N PHE A 114 -8.31 -6.86 5.93
CA PHE A 114 -7.79 -7.15 7.27
C PHE A 114 -6.45 -6.47 7.58
N LEU A 115 -5.94 -5.62 6.67
CA LEU A 115 -4.75 -4.83 6.96
C LEU A 115 -5.03 -3.93 8.18
N ASP A 116 -4.11 -3.90 9.15
CA ASP A 116 -4.31 -3.28 10.45
C ASP A 116 -3.14 -2.39 10.90
N GLU A 117 -3.34 -1.67 11.99
CA GLU A 117 -2.35 -0.77 12.58
C GLU A 117 -1.11 -1.51 13.06
N ILE A 118 -1.25 -2.71 13.61
CA ILE A 118 -0.12 -3.51 14.14
C ILE A 118 0.83 -3.86 13.00
N THR A 119 0.28 -4.26 11.86
CA THR A 119 1.05 -4.56 10.65
C THR A 119 1.79 -3.32 10.15
N LEU A 120 1.13 -2.17 10.06
CA LEU A 120 1.79 -0.94 9.62
C LEU A 120 2.82 -0.44 10.64
N GLN A 121 2.54 -0.50 11.93
CA GLN A 121 3.48 -0.13 12.97
C GLN A 121 4.77 -0.95 12.89
N ARG A 122 4.65 -2.28 12.73
CA ARG A 122 5.81 -3.17 12.54
C ARG A 122 6.60 -2.81 11.29
N LEU A 123 5.91 -2.49 10.18
CA LEU A 123 6.55 -2.06 8.94
C LEU A 123 7.40 -0.80 9.14
N PHE A 124 6.83 0.22 9.77
CA PHE A 124 7.51 1.49 10.04
C PHE A 124 8.68 1.33 11.01
N LEU A 125 8.52 0.59 12.10
CA LEU A 125 9.61 0.33 13.07
C LEU A 125 10.78 -0.38 12.40
N THR A 126 10.50 -1.37 11.55
CA THR A 126 11.54 -2.10 10.81
C THR A 126 12.21 -1.21 9.76
N HIS A 127 11.45 -0.35 9.09
CA HIS A 127 12.00 0.62 8.14
C HIS A 127 12.92 1.64 8.82
N ALA A 128 12.52 2.15 9.97
CA ALA A 128 13.31 3.14 10.74
C ALA A 128 14.69 2.61 11.19
N THR A 129 14.83 1.29 11.34
CA THR A 129 16.08 0.63 11.73
C THR A 129 16.79 -0.05 10.56
N ALA A 130 16.28 0.11 9.34
CA ALA A 130 16.85 -0.49 8.14
C ALA A 130 18.22 0.12 7.77
N PRO A 131 19.12 -0.65 7.13
CA PRO A 131 20.38 -0.12 6.61
C PRO A 131 20.17 1.09 5.70
N PRO A 132 21.08 2.08 5.68
CA PRO A 132 20.92 3.33 4.91
C PRO A 132 20.74 3.14 3.40
N GLN A 133 21.24 2.02 2.84
CA GLN A 133 21.09 1.68 1.42
C GLN A 133 19.74 1.03 1.07
N THR A 134 18.84 0.84 2.05
CA THR A 134 17.52 0.22 1.84
C THR A 134 16.63 1.14 1.01
N LEU A 135 16.11 0.61 -0.08
CA LEU A 135 15.16 1.30 -0.96
C LEU A 135 13.73 0.79 -0.80
N LEU A 136 13.56 -0.40 -0.23
CA LEU A 136 12.27 -1.04 0.03
C LEU A 136 12.31 -1.79 1.35
N THR A 137 11.34 -1.50 2.21
CA THR A 137 10.98 -2.37 3.33
C THR A 137 9.58 -2.93 3.08
N ALA A 138 9.43 -4.26 3.06
CA ALA A 138 8.15 -4.92 2.76
C ALA A 138 8.02 -6.25 3.50
N TYR A 139 6.82 -6.82 3.49
CA TYR A 139 6.57 -8.15 4.01
C TYR A 139 6.87 -9.24 2.97
N ALA A 140 7.22 -10.44 3.44
CA ALA A 140 7.37 -11.63 2.62
C ALA A 140 6.88 -12.87 3.37
N ALA A 141 6.17 -13.78 2.69
CA ALA A 141 5.76 -15.05 3.26
C ALA A 141 6.98 -15.95 3.47
N ALA A 142 7.19 -16.44 4.69
CA ALA A 142 8.37 -17.25 5.06
C ALA A 142 8.44 -18.56 4.26
N GLU A 143 7.29 -19.20 4.02
CA GLU A 143 7.21 -20.51 3.37
C GLU A 143 7.48 -20.45 1.85
N SER A 144 7.09 -19.35 1.19
CA SER A 144 7.17 -19.24 -0.27
C SER A 144 8.16 -18.18 -0.76
N GLY A 145 8.64 -17.31 0.13
CA GLY A 145 9.44 -16.14 -0.23
C GLY A 145 8.64 -15.07 -1.01
N ARG A 146 7.31 -15.23 -1.16
CA ARG A 146 6.48 -14.28 -1.92
C ARG A 146 6.42 -12.95 -1.18
N MET A 147 6.94 -11.90 -1.83
CA MET A 147 6.92 -10.55 -1.32
C MET A 147 5.54 -9.90 -1.51
N GLU A 148 5.06 -9.21 -0.49
CA GLU A 148 3.91 -8.31 -0.54
C GLU A 148 4.38 -6.90 -0.96
N ALA A 149 4.84 -6.77 -2.19
CA ALA A 149 5.47 -5.55 -2.72
C ALA A 149 4.53 -4.32 -2.70
N LEU A 150 3.22 -4.52 -2.57
CA LEU A 150 2.24 -3.42 -2.46
C LEU A 150 1.90 -3.07 -1.01
N VAL A 151 2.50 -3.75 -0.02
CA VAL A 151 2.46 -3.38 1.40
C VAL A 151 3.89 -3.09 1.84
N GLY A 152 4.38 -1.90 1.51
CA GLY A 152 5.78 -1.56 1.74
C GLY A 152 6.07 -0.08 1.80
N ILE A 153 7.24 0.24 2.36
CA ILE A 153 7.79 1.59 2.37
C ILE A 153 8.92 1.66 1.37
N TYR A 154 8.82 2.57 0.42
CA TYR A 154 9.78 2.83 -0.64
C TYR A 154 10.48 4.16 -0.38
N ALA A 155 11.80 4.17 -0.33
CA ALA A 155 12.57 5.40 -0.31
C ALA A 155 12.41 6.16 -1.65
N VAL A 156 12.30 7.47 -1.62
CA VAL A 156 12.20 8.31 -2.84
C VAL A 156 13.40 8.09 -3.76
N THR A 157 14.57 7.75 -3.21
CA THR A 157 15.78 7.38 -3.95
C THR A 157 15.62 6.09 -4.79
N ALA A 158 14.52 5.35 -4.65
CA ALA A 158 14.15 4.23 -5.53
C ALA A 158 13.65 4.69 -6.92
N LEU A 159 13.31 5.98 -7.08
CA LEU A 159 12.74 6.54 -8.32
C LEU A 159 13.51 6.16 -9.59
N PRO A 160 14.85 6.20 -9.66
CA PRO A 160 15.60 5.81 -10.86
C PRO A 160 15.39 4.34 -11.26
N PHE A 161 15.21 3.45 -10.30
CA PHE A 161 14.95 2.02 -10.54
C PHE A 161 13.59 1.82 -11.19
N PHE A 162 12.56 2.52 -10.72
CA PHE A 162 11.23 2.48 -11.32
C PHE A 162 11.23 3.10 -12.72
N ALA A 163 11.89 4.25 -12.92
CA ALA A 163 12.01 4.89 -14.23
C ALA A 163 12.63 3.94 -15.27
N LYS A 164 13.76 3.32 -14.93
CA LYS A 164 14.46 2.36 -15.79
C LYS A 164 13.59 1.14 -16.09
N ALA A 165 13.04 0.49 -15.06
CA ALA A 165 12.21 -0.69 -15.20
C ALA A 165 10.99 -0.46 -16.13
N LEU A 166 10.31 0.70 -15.96
CA LEU A 166 9.16 1.04 -16.79
C LEU A 166 9.55 1.32 -18.25
N GLN A 167 10.70 1.96 -18.50
CA GLN A 167 11.26 2.16 -19.85
C GLN A 167 11.57 0.82 -20.53
N GLU A 168 12.06 -0.17 -19.78
CA GLU A 168 12.35 -1.53 -20.23
C GLU A 168 11.11 -2.43 -20.32
N GLY A 169 9.91 -1.89 -20.02
CA GLY A 169 8.65 -2.65 -20.06
C GLY A 169 8.43 -3.58 -18.88
N GLN A 170 9.28 -3.53 -17.84
CA GLN A 170 9.13 -4.32 -16.63
C GLN A 170 8.01 -3.73 -15.75
N ARG A 171 7.06 -4.58 -15.33
CA ARG A 171 5.86 -4.17 -14.57
C ARG A 171 5.70 -4.88 -13.23
N ALA A 172 6.46 -5.95 -13.01
CA ALA A 172 6.41 -6.72 -11.78
C ALA A 172 7.16 -5.96 -10.66
N VAL A 173 6.39 -5.30 -9.78
CA VAL A 173 6.92 -4.41 -8.71
C VAL A 173 7.98 -5.09 -7.86
N ARG A 174 7.78 -6.38 -7.53
CA ARG A 174 8.71 -7.18 -6.71
C ARG A 174 10.11 -7.31 -7.29
N ASP A 175 10.26 -7.16 -8.61
CA ASP A 175 11.52 -7.40 -9.33
C ASP A 175 12.26 -6.07 -9.66
N ILE A 176 11.65 -4.90 -9.35
CA ILE A 176 12.21 -3.59 -9.68
C ILE A 176 13.38 -3.22 -8.76
N ILE A 177 13.24 -3.46 -7.46
CA ILE A 177 14.29 -3.14 -6.49
C ILE A 177 15.18 -4.38 -6.29
N PRO A 178 16.49 -4.29 -6.53
CA PRO A 178 17.42 -5.40 -6.30
C PRO A 178 17.40 -5.88 -4.85
N ALA A 179 17.56 -7.19 -4.63
CA ALA A 179 17.48 -7.82 -3.30
C ALA A 179 18.42 -7.17 -2.27
N ARG A 180 19.62 -6.71 -2.67
CA ARG A 180 20.57 -6.03 -1.77
C ARG A 180 20.07 -4.69 -1.22
N HIS A 181 18.98 -4.14 -1.76
CA HIS A 181 18.33 -2.90 -1.34
C HIS A 181 16.95 -3.15 -0.73
N GLN A 182 16.59 -4.41 -0.49
CA GLN A 182 15.36 -4.81 0.16
C GLN A 182 15.62 -5.16 1.63
N ASN A 183 14.70 -4.77 2.50
CA ASN A 183 14.63 -5.16 3.90
C ASN A 183 13.29 -5.88 4.13
N LEU A 184 13.30 -7.20 4.28
CA LEU A 184 12.09 -8.02 4.30
C LEU A 184 11.70 -8.44 5.72
N ILE A 185 10.41 -8.30 6.03
CA ILE A 185 9.78 -8.76 7.26
C ILE A 185 9.07 -10.07 6.94
N PHE A 186 9.59 -11.17 7.43
CA PHE A 186 8.97 -12.46 7.19
C PHE A 186 7.76 -12.68 8.12
N TYR A 187 6.68 -13.22 7.54
CA TYR A 187 5.49 -13.66 8.24
C TYR A 187 5.17 -15.12 7.89
N THR A 188 4.54 -15.84 8.81
CA THR A 188 4.10 -17.22 8.63
C THR A 188 2.63 -17.28 8.18
N SER A 189 2.16 -18.46 7.80
CA SER A 189 0.75 -18.70 7.47
C SER A 189 -0.20 -18.30 8.62
N ALA A 190 0.23 -18.44 9.88
CA ALA A 190 -0.54 -18.02 11.06
C ALA A 190 -0.79 -16.50 11.10
N ASP A 191 0.15 -15.71 10.56
CA ASP A 191 0.11 -14.23 10.55
C ASP A 191 -0.33 -13.66 9.20
N SER A 192 -0.83 -14.50 8.28
CA SER A 192 -1.12 -14.12 6.90
C SER A 192 -2.42 -13.32 6.71
N ARG A 193 -3.27 -13.26 7.74
CA ARG A 193 -4.60 -12.61 7.67
C ARG A 193 -4.57 -11.17 7.16
N PRO A 194 -3.64 -10.28 7.55
CA PRO A 194 -3.55 -8.91 7.04
C PRO A 194 -3.33 -8.83 5.52
N PHE A 195 -2.77 -9.88 4.92
CA PHE A 195 -2.41 -9.95 3.50
C PHE A 195 -3.44 -10.72 2.65
N LEU A 196 -4.62 -11.03 3.22
CA LEU A 196 -5.69 -11.71 2.50
C LEU A 196 -6.35 -10.75 1.51
N ASN A 197 -6.16 -11.02 0.20
CA ASN A 197 -6.69 -10.19 -0.87
C ASN A 197 -8.18 -10.49 -1.13
N LEU A 198 -8.92 -9.45 -1.50
CA LEU A 198 -10.29 -9.56 -1.95
C LEU A 198 -10.35 -9.32 -3.46
N ASN A 199 -10.35 -10.39 -4.27
CA ASN A 199 -10.27 -10.33 -5.72
C ASN A 199 -11.49 -10.93 -6.43
N THR A 200 -12.12 -11.94 -5.83
CA THR A 200 -13.21 -12.72 -6.40
C THR A 200 -14.46 -12.69 -5.51
N PRO A 201 -15.64 -13.13 -6.01
CA PRO A 201 -16.83 -13.32 -5.18
C PRO A 201 -16.62 -14.34 -4.05
N GLU A 202 -15.78 -15.36 -4.26
CA GLU A 202 -15.43 -16.37 -3.27
C GLU A 202 -14.62 -15.74 -2.13
N ASP A 203 -13.65 -14.86 -2.46
CA ASP A 203 -12.90 -14.09 -1.45
C ASP A 203 -13.85 -13.22 -0.62
N LEU A 204 -14.83 -12.58 -1.27
CA LEU A 204 -15.82 -11.75 -0.58
C LEU A 204 -16.66 -12.56 0.41
N HIS A 205 -17.05 -13.78 0.04
CA HIS A 205 -17.77 -14.68 0.93
C HIS A 205 -16.92 -15.05 2.15
N THR A 206 -15.66 -15.44 1.91
CA THR A 206 -14.68 -15.77 2.96
C THR A 206 -14.46 -14.59 3.91
N VAL A 207 -14.23 -13.40 3.38
CA VAL A 207 -14.03 -12.17 4.17
C VAL A 207 -15.25 -11.87 5.04
N LYS A 208 -16.47 -11.96 4.49
CA LYS A 208 -17.70 -11.75 5.26
C LYS A 208 -17.86 -12.76 6.40
N SER A 209 -17.55 -14.03 6.16
CA SER A 209 -17.58 -15.08 7.18
C SER A 209 -16.58 -14.81 8.30
N LEU A 210 -15.36 -14.43 7.98
CA LEU A 210 -14.32 -14.08 8.96
C LEU A 210 -14.68 -12.83 9.78
N LEU A 211 -15.34 -11.83 9.18
CA LEU A 211 -15.81 -10.64 9.91
C LEU A 211 -16.99 -10.95 10.84
N ALA A 212 -17.84 -11.92 10.50
CA ALA A 212 -18.94 -12.36 11.34
C ALA A 212 -18.46 -13.16 12.57
N SER A 213 -17.36 -13.91 12.44
CA SER A 213 -16.79 -14.74 13.52
C SER A 213 -16.03 -13.93 14.59
N CYS A 214 -15.77 -12.65 14.36
CA CYS A 214 -15.06 -11.76 15.28
C CYS A 214 -16.01 -10.94 16.18
N ARG A 215 -17.30 -11.26 16.19
CA ARG A 215 -18.32 -10.71 17.10
C ARG A 215 -18.57 -11.69 18.22
#